data_31fa5b19fd421ed787137cc8fe4ce768
#
_entry.id   31fa5b19fd421ed787137cc8fe4ce768
#
_cell.length_a   1.000
_cell.length_b   1.000
_cell.length_c   1.000
_cell.angle_alpha   90.00
_cell.angle_beta   90.00
_cell.angle_gamma   90.00
#
_symmetry.space_group_name_H-M   'P 1'
#
loop_
_entity.id
_entity.type
_entity.pdbx_description
1 polymer ?
#
loop_
_entity_poly.entity_id
_entity_poly.type
_entity_poly.pdbx_seq_one_letter_code
_entity_poly.pdbx_strand_id
1 'polypeptide(L)'
;MSSVPQTEVWQRGAVPGFEPLLMPVVHALLQAREDLERLAGDVPPEHVWVRPGGAASIGFHVRHTGGALDRLFTYARGETLSDSQKAALREEGA
;
A
#
# COMPACT_ATOMS: atom_id res chain seq x y z
N MET A 1 -6.19 -25.57 9.38
CA MET A 1 -7.40 -24.81 9.04
C MET A 1 -7.44 -24.57 7.54
N SER A 2 -8.49 -25.00 6.92
CA SER A 2 -8.63 -24.72 5.50
C SER A 2 -9.19 -23.33 5.31
N SER A 3 -8.62 -22.59 4.41
CA SER A 3 -9.16 -21.30 3.99
C SER A 3 -9.74 -21.47 2.59
N VAL A 4 -10.93 -20.98 2.40
CA VAL A 4 -11.50 -20.86 1.06
C VAL A 4 -10.75 -19.71 0.38
N PRO A 5 -10.11 -19.93 -0.78
CA PRO A 5 -9.46 -18.84 -1.49
C PRO A 5 -10.48 -17.75 -1.78
N GLN A 6 -10.15 -16.53 -1.40
CA GLN A 6 -10.99 -15.38 -1.75
C GLN A 6 -10.81 -15.05 -3.22
N THR A 7 -11.91 -14.67 -3.87
CA THR A 7 -11.82 -14.14 -5.22
C THR A 7 -11.09 -12.81 -5.21
N GLU A 8 -10.48 -12.48 -6.32
CA GLU A 8 -9.88 -11.17 -6.51
C GLU A 8 -10.94 -10.08 -6.36
N VAL A 9 -10.53 -8.90 -5.88
CA VAL A 9 -11.47 -7.80 -5.64
C VAL A 9 -12.29 -7.47 -6.89
N TRP A 10 -11.65 -7.44 -8.06
CA TRP A 10 -12.33 -7.12 -9.33
C TRP A 10 -13.42 -8.13 -9.69
N GLN A 11 -13.33 -9.36 -9.16
CA GLN A 11 -14.34 -10.41 -9.40
C GLN A 11 -15.55 -10.29 -8.50
N ARG A 12 -15.49 -9.44 -7.47
CA ARG A 12 -16.57 -9.26 -6.50
C ARG A 12 -17.60 -8.22 -6.92
N GLY A 13 -17.34 -7.52 -8.04
CA GLY A 13 -18.27 -6.54 -8.57
C GLY A 13 -17.94 -5.11 -8.17
N ALA A 14 -18.83 -4.19 -8.46
CA ALA A 14 -18.63 -2.78 -8.23
C ALA A 14 -18.56 -2.44 -6.74
N VAL A 15 -17.67 -1.51 -6.40
CA VAL A 15 -17.58 -0.96 -5.04
C VAL A 15 -18.46 0.29 -4.99
N PRO A 16 -19.44 0.35 -4.07
CA PRO A 16 -20.32 1.52 -3.96
C PRO A 16 -19.57 2.79 -3.63
N GLY A 17 -20.05 3.91 -4.11
CA GLY A 17 -19.50 5.23 -3.80
C GLY A 17 -18.43 5.73 -4.75
N PHE A 18 -18.09 4.96 -5.78
CA PHE A 18 -17.07 5.35 -6.76
C PHE A 18 -17.64 5.37 -8.17
N GLU A 19 -17.11 6.27 -8.99
CA GLU A 19 -17.47 6.35 -10.40
C GLU A 19 -17.10 5.05 -11.11
N PRO A 20 -17.97 4.53 -12.01
CA PRO A 20 -17.67 3.27 -12.73
C PRO A 20 -16.34 3.31 -13.49
N LEU A 21 -15.96 4.44 -14.05
CA LEU A 21 -14.69 4.59 -14.78
C LEU A 21 -13.47 4.42 -13.89
N LEU A 22 -13.62 4.68 -12.59
CA LEU A 22 -12.53 4.53 -11.62
C LEU A 22 -12.46 3.12 -11.05
N MET A 23 -13.41 2.27 -11.36
CA MET A 23 -13.51 0.95 -10.75
C MET A 23 -12.23 0.10 -10.90
N PRO A 24 -11.56 0.07 -12.06
CA PRO A 24 -10.30 -0.68 -12.15
C PRO A 24 -9.23 -0.21 -11.17
N VAL A 25 -9.13 1.10 -10.95
CA VAL A 25 -8.18 1.68 -9.98
C VAL A 25 -8.59 1.32 -8.56
N VAL A 26 -9.88 1.44 -8.23
CA VAL A 26 -10.41 1.10 -6.92
C VAL A 26 -10.15 -0.37 -6.62
N HIS A 27 -10.44 -1.26 -7.57
CA HIS A 27 -10.18 -2.69 -7.43
C HIS A 27 -8.70 -2.98 -7.20
N ALA A 28 -7.82 -2.35 -7.97
CA ALA A 28 -6.39 -2.56 -7.84
C ALA A 28 -5.86 -2.12 -6.47
N LEU A 29 -6.32 -0.97 -5.98
CA LEU A 29 -5.91 -0.46 -4.67
C LEU A 29 -6.42 -1.33 -3.53
N LEU A 30 -7.67 -1.79 -3.62
CA LEU A 30 -8.22 -2.69 -2.62
C LEU A 30 -7.52 -4.05 -2.63
N GLN A 31 -7.19 -4.57 -3.81
CA GLN A 31 -6.46 -5.82 -3.94
C GLN A 31 -5.06 -5.69 -3.32
N ALA A 32 -4.36 -4.62 -3.61
CA ALA A 32 -3.04 -4.36 -3.02
C ALA A 32 -3.12 -4.29 -1.50
N ARG A 33 -4.16 -3.65 -0.97
CA ARG A 33 -4.38 -3.56 0.47
C ARG A 33 -4.58 -4.94 1.09
N GLU A 34 -5.43 -5.77 0.50
CA GLU A 34 -5.68 -7.12 1.00
C GLU A 34 -4.42 -7.97 0.96
N ASP A 35 -3.67 -7.89 -0.14
CA ASP A 35 -2.43 -8.64 -0.30
C ASP A 35 -1.38 -8.21 0.73
N LEU A 36 -1.22 -6.91 0.94
CA LEU A 36 -0.27 -6.39 1.92
C LEU A 36 -0.66 -6.80 3.35
N GLU A 37 -1.94 -6.71 3.69
CA GLU A 37 -2.41 -7.11 5.02
C GLU A 37 -2.14 -8.60 5.27
N ARG A 38 -2.41 -9.43 4.27
CA ARG A 38 -2.17 -10.88 4.38
C ARG A 38 -0.68 -11.20 4.51
N LEU A 39 0.14 -10.62 3.64
CA LEU A 39 1.59 -10.86 3.65
C LEU A 39 2.26 -10.32 4.91
N ALA A 40 1.84 -9.12 5.34
CA ALA A 40 2.39 -8.52 6.56
C ALA A 40 2.06 -9.35 7.81
N GLY A 41 0.91 -10.02 7.82
CA GLY A 41 0.53 -10.88 8.93
C GLY A 41 1.44 -12.10 9.09
N ASP A 42 2.14 -12.50 8.03
CA ASP A 42 3.04 -13.65 8.03
C ASP A 42 4.48 -13.27 8.38
N VAL A 43 4.80 -11.99 8.52
CA VAL A 43 6.16 -11.53 8.82
C VAL A 43 6.37 -11.43 10.33
N PRO A 44 7.33 -12.17 10.90
CA PRO A 44 7.67 -12.00 12.31
C PRO A 44 8.13 -10.58 12.59
N PRO A 45 7.73 -9.98 13.72
CA PRO A 45 8.11 -8.60 14.04
C PRO A 45 9.60 -8.31 13.99
N GLU A 46 10.42 -9.30 14.39
CA GLU A 46 11.87 -9.17 14.39
C GLU A 46 12.48 -9.12 13.00
N HIS A 47 11.73 -9.47 11.96
CA HIS A 47 12.23 -9.45 10.58
C HIS A 47 11.84 -8.19 9.81
N VAL A 48 10.93 -7.37 10.36
CA VAL A 48 10.35 -6.23 9.63
C VAL A 48 11.42 -5.25 9.16
N TRP A 49 12.42 -5.00 10.00
CA TRP A 49 13.46 -4.00 9.71
C TRP A 49 14.81 -4.61 9.34
N VAL A 50 14.88 -5.91 9.13
CA VAL A 50 16.10 -6.57 8.65
C VAL A 50 16.33 -6.15 7.21
N ARG A 51 17.60 -5.88 6.88
CA ARG A 51 18.03 -5.50 5.53
C ARG A 51 18.84 -6.65 4.92
N PRO A 52 18.18 -7.59 4.25
CA PRO A 52 18.87 -8.76 3.72
C PRO A 52 19.87 -8.35 2.64
N GLY A 53 21.13 -8.74 2.85
CA GLY A 53 22.21 -8.41 1.91
C GLY A 53 22.42 -6.92 1.71
N GLY A 54 22.01 -6.07 2.66
CA GLY A 54 22.06 -4.63 2.53
C GLY A 54 20.92 -4.01 1.73
N ALA A 55 19.98 -4.82 1.24
CA ALA A 55 18.81 -4.32 0.54
C ALA A 55 17.82 -3.66 1.50
N ALA A 56 16.83 -2.98 0.95
CA ALA A 56 15.79 -2.34 1.76
C ALA A 56 14.99 -3.37 2.56
N SER A 57 14.54 -2.99 3.75
CA SER A 57 13.75 -3.85 4.61
C SER A 57 12.30 -3.96 4.12
N ILE A 58 11.59 -4.97 4.61
CA ILE A 58 10.15 -5.11 4.39
C ILE A 58 9.43 -3.87 4.93
N GLY A 59 9.81 -3.42 6.12
CA GLY A 59 9.23 -2.23 6.73
C GLY A 59 9.36 -0.99 5.86
N PHE A 60 10.54 -0.81 5.24
CA PHE A 60 10.73 0.28 4.29
C PHE A 60 9.72 0.20 3.13
N HIS A 61 9.59 -0.97 2.53
CA HIS A 61 8.71 -1.13 1.37
C HIS A 61 7.24 -0.85 1.72
N VAL A 62 6.77 -1.29 2.87
CA VAL A 62 5.41 -1.02 3.31
C VAL A 62 5.21 0.48 3.54
N ARG A 63 6.13 1.12 4.25
CA ARG A 63 6.11 2.56 4.50
C ARG A 63 6.14 3.36 3.21
N HIS A 64 7.04 2.98 2.31
CA HIS A 64 7.23 3.64 1.03
C HIS A 64 6.00 3.51 0.14
N THR A 65 5.36 2.35 0.12
CA THR A 65 4.13 2.13 -0.66
C THR A 65 3.05 3.13 -0.27
N GLY A 66 2.78 3.28 1.02
CA GLY A 66 1.78 4.22 1.50
C GLY A 66 2.17 5.67 1.22
N GLY A 67 3.43 6.02 1.49
CA GLY A 67 3.92 7.38 1.26
C GLY A 67 3.92 7.76 -0.21
N ALA A 68 4.33 6.85 -1.08
CA ALA A 68 4.35 7.09 -2.52
C ALA A 68 2.94 7.35 -3.07
N LEU A 69 1.96 6.56 -2.64
CA LEU A 69 0.57 6.77 -3.06
C LEU A 69 0.05 8.14 -2.60
N ASP A 70 0.30 8.48 -1.34
CA ASP A 70 -0.10 9.78 -0.80
C ASP A 70 0.50 10.94 -1.60
N ARG A 71 1.78 10.86 -1.91
CA ARG A 71 2.46 11.90 -2.70
C ARG A 71 1.92 11.98 -4.12
N LEU A 72 1.71 10.84 -4.77
CA LEU A 72 1.19 10.82 -6.13
C LEU A 72 -0.22 11.40 -6.22
N PHE A 73 -1.08 11.09 -5.26
CA PHE A 73 -2.43 11.68 -5.22
C PHE A 73 -2.38 13.18 -4.95
N THR A 74 -1.44 13.64 -4.13
CA THR A 74 -1.23 15.07 -3.91
C THR A 74 -0.88 15.77 -5.21
N TYR A 75 0.08 15.21 -5.96
CA TYR A 75 0.46 15.77 -7.27
C TYR A 75 -0.69 15.72 -8.28
N ALA A 76 -1.47 14.64 -8.25
CA ALA A 76 -2.63 14.51 -9.16
C ALA A 76 -3.69 15.59 -8.91
N ARG A 77 -3.77 16.10 -7.67
CA ARG A 77 -4.66 17.23 -7.35
C ARG A 77 -4.05 18.58 -7.70
N GLY A 78 -2.84 18.61 -8.27
CA GLY A 78 -2.13 19.84 -8.58
C GLY A 78 -1.52 20.54 -7.38
N GLU A 79 -1.38 19.81 -6.28
CA GLU A 79 -0.84 20.34 -5.01
C GLU A 79 0.63 19.98 -4.83
N THR A 80 1.33 20.74 -3.99
CA THR A 80 2.68 20.40 -3.56
C THR A 80 2.62 19.71 -2.20
N LEU A 81 3.70 19.02 -1.85
CA LEU A 81 3.76 18.30 -0.57
C LEU A 81 3.70 19.28 0.61
N SER A 82 2.94 18.93 1.62
CA SER A 82 2.94 19.63 2.90
C SER A 82 4.22 19.37 3.67
N ASP A 83 4.48 20.18 4.70
CA ASP A 83 5.63 19.95 5.58
C ASP A 83 5.56 18.60 6.28
N SER A 84 4.36 18.18 6.66
CA SER A 84 4.11 16.88 7.25
C SER A 84 4.47 15.74 6.28
N GLN A 85 4.08 15.87 5.01
CA GLN A 85 4.42 14.88 3.98
C GLN A 85 5.93 14.82 3.72
N LYS A 86 6.59 15.98 3.70
CA LYS A 86 8.06 16.03 3.54
C LYS A 86 8.78 15.38 4.71
N ALA A 87 8.29 15.59 5.93
CA ALA A 87 8.84 14.94 7.11
C ALA A 87 8.68 13.41 7.04
N ALA A 88 7.50 12.94 6.65
CA ALA A 88 7.25 11.52 6.48
C ALA A 88 8.16 10.90 5.42
N LEU A 89 8.37 11.62 4.31
CA LEU A 89 9.26 11.16 3.23
C LEU A 89 10.71 10.99 3.75
N ARG A 90 11.19 11.94 4.54
CA ARG A 90 12.53 11.83 5.13
C ARG A 90 12.66 10.63 6.05
N GLU A 91 11.60 10.25 6.73
CA GLU A 91 11.62 9.14 7.67
C GLU A 91 11.49 7.77 7.00
N GLU A 92 11.04 7.71 5.74
CA GLU A 92 10.87 6.42 5.05
C GLU A 92 12.16 5.62 4.99
N GLY A 93 13.29 6.28 4.85
CA GLY A 93 14.59 5.64 4.75
C GLY A 93 15.27 5.35 6.08
N ALA A 94 14.63 5.69 7.17
CA ALA A 94 15.22 5.51 8.50
C ALA A 94 15.15 4.07 8.99
#